data_5e353fbdb1f59b54923ff019fda4a907
#
_entry.id   5e353fbdb1f59b54923ff019fda4a907
#
_cell.length_a   1.000
_cell.length_b   1.000
_cell.length_c   1.000
_cell.angle_alpha   90.00
_cell.angle_beta   90.00
_cell.angle_gamma   90.00
#
_symmetry.space_group_name_H-M   'P 1'
#
loop_
_entity.id
_entity.type
_entity.pdbx_description
1 polymer ?
#
loop_
_entity_poly.entity_id
_entity_poly.type
_entity_poly.pdbx_seq_one_letter_code
_entity_poly.pdbx_strand_id
1 'polypeptide(L)'
;MTMGELAASGGLANLRSSATGTPLRAIAEAAIAAQEKAQGEAKPADAAPTKGEDSQKAPKRKSEAIKTPTEYEEQVDLFAWADRMVFELPELDLLFATINGAKMPYGKNKNGQRFSKEAGRQKKAGLKNGIPDLSLLVARRDYHGLLIELKRAKKSLSVVSDEQKQWIEKLTARGYLAVICYGAEEAKKVILNYLGAE
;
A
#
# COMPACT_ATOMS: atom_id res chain seq x y z
N MET A 1 21.94 50.23 -27.69
CA MET A 1 22.58 48.92 -27.70
C MET A 1 21.54 47.89 -27.31
N THR A 2 21.11 47.13 -28.25
CA THR A 2 20.02 46.19 -28.24
C THR A 2 20.44 44.88 -27.59
N MET A 3 19.61 44.39 -26.67
CA MET A 3 19.77 43.07 -26.07
C MET A 3 19.36 42.01 -27.09
N GLY A 4 20.31 41.13 -27.48
CA GLY A 4 20.09 40.07 -28.42
C GLY A 4 19.40 38.85 -27.81
N GLU A 5 18.54 38.27 -28.62
CA GLU A 5 17.87 37.00 -28.39
C GLU A 5 18.88 35.86 -28.22
N LEU A 6 18.72 35.06 -27.19
CA LEU A 6 19.29 33.70 -27.09
C LEU A 6 18.17 32.69 -27.15
N ALA A 7 17.92 32.24 -28.37
CA ALA A 7 17.08 31.06 -28.64
C ALA A 7 17.86 29.81 -28.19
N ALA A 8 17.41 29.16 -27.12
CA ALA A 8 17.89 27.84 -26.73
C ALA A 8 16.97 26.78 -27.35
N SER A 9 17.33 26.32 -28.54
CA SER A 9 16.83 25.08 -29.10
C SER A 9 17.61 23.91 -28.50
N GLY A 10 17.08 23.29 -27.49
CA GLY A 10 17.56 22.04 -26.91
C GLY A 10 16.57 20.93 -27.18
N GLY A 11 16.79 20.17 -28.24
CA GLY A 11 15.94 19.07 -28.64
C GLY A 11 15.95 17.92 -27.65
N LEU A 12 14.78 17.57 -27.17
CA LEU A 12 14.48 16.29 -26.55
C LEU A 12 14.32 15.25 -27.67
N ALA A 13 15.44 14.72 -28.14
CA ALA A 13 15.49 13.67 -29.14
C ALA A 13 15.68 12.31 -28.45
N ASN A 14 14.66 11.47 -28.59
CA ASN A 14 14.72 10.00 -28.67
C ASN A 14 15.54 9.23 -27.64
N LEU A 15 14.94 8.88 -26.55
CA LEU A 15 15.23 7.62 -25.85
C LEU A 15 14.15 6.61 -26.24
N ARG A 16 14.40 5.84 -27.31
CA ARG A 16 13.64 4.63 -27.62
C ARG A 16 14.01 3.57 -26.61
N SER A 17 13.10 3.29 -25.72
CA SER A 17 13.13 2.17 -24.78
C SER A 17 12.79 0.88 -25.54
N SER A 18 13.76 -0.02 -25.62
CA SER A 18 13.50 -1.44 -25.84
C SER A 18 13.28 -2.10 -24.48
N ALA A 19 12.06 -2.15 -24.00
CA ALA A 19 11.70 -2.88 -22.79
C ALA A 19 10.60 -3.88 -23.12
N THR A 20 10.97 -5.15 -23.20
CA THR A 20 10.07 -6.31 -23.17
C THR A 20 9.66 -6.58 -21.70
N GLY A 21 8.93 -5.67 -21.10
CA GLY A 21 8.32 -5.84 -19.77
C GLY A 21 6.90 -5.32 -19.81
N THR A 22 6.01 -5.95 -19.06
CA THR A 22 4.62 -5.49 -18.94
C THR A 22 4.61 -4.02 -18.48
N PRO A 23 3.96 -3.10 -19.21
CA PRO A 23 3.96 -1.70 -18.83
C PRO A 23 3.46 -1.54 -17.39
N LEU A 24 4.17 -0.76 -16.55
CA LEU A 24 3.77 -0.49 -15.16
C LEU A 24 2.33 0.04 -15.04
N ARG A 25 1.88 0.78 -16.06
CA ARG A 25 0.49 1.20 -16.22
C ARG A 25 -0.48 0.02 -16.27
N ALA A 26 -0.13 -1.05 -16.98
CA ALA A 26 -0.94 -2.26 -17.05
C ALA A 26 -0.96 -3.01 -15.70
N ILE A 27 0.11 -2.94 -14.92
CA ILE A 27 0.15 -3.49 -13.54
C ILE A 27 -0.76 -2.67 -12.63
N ALA A 28 -0.73 -1.35 -12.71
CA ALA A 28 -1.63 -0.48 -11.95
C ALA A 28 -3.09 -0.66 -12.37
N GLU A 29 -3.37 -0.72 -13.66
CA GLU A 29 -4.71 -0.96 -14.21
C GLU A 29 -5.22 -2.37 -13.88
N ALA A 30 -4.36 -3.40 -13.94
CA ALA A 30 -4.71 -4.75 -13.53
C ALA A 30 -4.97 -4.87 -12.02
N ALA A 31 -4.25 -4.13 -11.20
CA ALA A 31 -4.50 -4.07 -9.75
C ALA A 31 -5.85 -3.42 -9.44
N ILE A 32 -6.21 -2.36 -10.15
CA ILE A 32 -7.51 -1.68 -10.04
C ILE A 32 -8.64 -2.60 -10.54
N ALA A 33 -8.48 -3.23 -11.71
CA ALA A 33 -9.48 -4.12 -12.31
C ALA A 33 -9.70 -5.41 -11.50
N ALA A 34 -8.65 -5.95 -10.86
CA ALA A 34 -8.74 -7.09 -9.96
C ALA A 34 -9.54 -6.77 -8.69
N GLN A 35 -9.56 -5.50 -8.26
CA GLN A 35 -10.36 -5.03 -7.14
C GLN A 35 -11.86 -4.95 -7.45
N GLU A 36 -12.23 -4.47 -8.63
CA GLU A 36 -13.63 -4.41 -9.05
C GLU A 36 -14.26 -5.81 -9.14
N LYS A 37 -13.49 -6.80 -9.59
CA LYS A 37 -13.93 -8.19 -9.70
C LYS A 37 -14.10 -8.89 -8.35
N ALA A 38 -13.28 -8.53 -7.35
CA ALA A 38 -13.35 -9.13 -6.00
C ALA A 38 -14.51 -8.61 -5.14
N GLN A 39 -15.13 -7.51 -5.50
CA GLN A 39 -16.24 -6.89 -4.76
C GLN A 39 -17.63 -7.35 -5.24
N GLY A 40 -17.72 -8.12 -6.35
CA GLY A 40 -18.98 -8.64 -6.90
C GLY A 40 -19.53 -9.89 -6.21
N GLU A 41 -18.80 -10.53 -5.30
CA GLU A 41 -19.17 -11.85 -4.72
C GLU A 41 -19.28 -11.89 -3.18
N ALA A 42 -19.76 -10.84 -2.55
CA ALA A 42 -20.08 -10.87 -1.12
C ALA A 42 -21.55 -11.19 -0.90
N LYS A 43 -21.85 -12.47 -0.69
CA LYS A 43 -23.18 -12.96 -0.27
C LYS A 43 -23.30 -12.85 1.26
N PRO A 44 -24.42 -12.37 1.82
CA PRO A 44 -24.60 -12.27 3.26
C PRO A 44 -24.87 -13.66 3.86
N ALA A 45 -24.22 -13.99 4.97
CA ALA A 45 -24.50 -15.15 5.77
C ALA A 45 -25.14 -14.72 7.10
N ASP A 46 -26.46 -14.84 7.17
CA ASP A 46 -27.20 -15.01 8.41
C ASP A 46 -27.19 -16.50 8.79
N ALA A 47 -26.83 -16.82 10.04
CA ALA A 47 -27.51 -17.80 10.90
C ALA A 47 -26.72 -18.02 12.19
N ALA A 48 -27.38 -17.74 13.31
CA ALA A 48 -26.91 -18.10 14.64
C ALA A 48 -27.10 -19.61 14.88
N PRO A 49 -26.20 -20.30 15.61
CA PRO A 49 -26.44 -21.65 16.08
C PRO A 49 -26.96 -21.68 17.53
N THR A 50 -27.97 -22.47 17.70
CA THR A 50 -28.59 -22.91 18.95
C THR A 50 -27.66 -23.76 19.81
N LYS A 51 -27.83 -23.64 21.14
CA LYS A 51 -27.18 -24.44 22.18
C LYS A 51 -27.55 -25.90 22.13
N GLY A 52 -26.57 -26.80 22.31
CA GLY A 52 -26.73 -28.22 22.51
C GLY A 52 -25.50 -28.85 23.16
N GLU A 53 -25.67 -29.22 24.39
CA GLU A 53 -25.10 -30.22 25.30
C GLU A 53 -23.79 -30.97 25.00
N ASP A 54 -22.95 -30.86 26.00
CA ASP A 54 -22.05 -31.77 26.71
C ASP A 54 -21.68 -33.12 26.06
N SER A 55 -20.40 -33.27 25.71
CA SER A 55 -19.73 -34.57 25.73
C SER A 55 -18.21 -34.40 25.76
N GLN A 56 -17.60 -35.00 26.79
CA GLN A 56 -16.17 -35.04 27.06
C GLN A 56 -15.40 -35.53 25.83
N LYS A 57 -14.53 -34.71 25.30
CA LYS A 57 -13.66 -35.03 24.16
C LYS A 57 -12.20 -34.84 24.57
N ALA A 58 -11.42 -35.93 24.42
CA ALA A 58 -9.98 -35.97 24.63
C ALA A 58 -9.23 -34.77 23.96
N PRO A 59 -8.05 -34.37 24.49
CA PRO A 59 -7.33 -33.22 23.98
C PRO A 59 -6.85 -33.48 22.54
N LYS A 60 -7.52 -32.87 21.58
CA LYS A 60 -7.03 -32.80 20.19
C LYS A 60 -5.75 -31.97 20.19
N ARG A 61 -4.62 -32.54 19.83
CA ARG A 61 -3.43 -31.79 19.42
C ARG A 61 -3.89 -30.77 18.39
N LYS A 62 -3.83 -29.48 18.74
CA LYS A 62 -4.03 -28.39 17.78
C LYS A 62 -2.90 -28.52 16.77
N SER A 63 -3.23 -28.89 15.53
CA SER A 63 -2.34 -28.64 14.41
C SER A 63 -2.05 -27.13 14.43
N GLU A 64 -0.77 -26.75 14.50
CA GLU A 64 -0.38 -25.36 14.34
C GLU A 64 -0.82 -24.90 12.96
N ALA A 65 -1.97 -24.29 12.89
CA ALA A 65 -2.42 -23.62 11.67
C ALA A 65 -1.36 -22.54 11.35
N ILE A 66 -0.72 -22.63 10.19
CA ILE A 66 0.23 -21.63 9.71
C ILE A 66 -0.46 -20.28 9.80
N LYS A 67 -0.03 -19.46 10.75
CA LYS A 67 -0.62 -18.15 11.02
C LYS A 67 -0.28 -17.22 9.85
N THR A 68 -1.29 -16.76 9.13
CA THR A 68 -1.08 -15.78 8.06
C THR A 68 -0.54 -14.48 8.66
N PRO A 69 0.55 -13.91 8.12
CA PRO A 69 1.13 -12.66 8.61
C PRO A 69 0.10 -11.51 8.69
N THR A 70 0.29 -10.64 9.64
CA THR A 70 -0.45 -9.37 9.74
C THR A 70 0.14 -8.34 8.77
N GLU A 71 -0.56 -7.25 8.47
CA GLU A 71 -0.02 -6.14 7.67
C GLU A 71 1.28 -5.59 8.26
N TYR A 72 1.36 -5.51 9.59
CA TYR A 72 2.57 -5.08 10.29
C TYR A 72 3.75 -6.05 10.08
N GLU A 73 3.51 -7.36 10.16
CA GLU A 73 4.55 -8.38 9.93
C GLU A 73 5.02 -8.36 8.47
N GLU A 74 4.12 -8.17 7.50
CA GLU A 74 4.45 -7.97 6.09
C GLU A 74 5.30 -6.70 5.88
N GLN A 75 4.95 -5.60 6.54
CA GLN A 75 5.72 -4.36 6.45
C GLN A 75 7.10 -4.50 7.06
N VAL A 76 7.24 -5.17 8.21
CA VAL A 76 8.55 -5.46 8.85
C VAL A 76 9.42 -6.29 7.92
N ASP A 77 8.87 -7.34 7.28
CA ASP A 77 9.62 -8.16 6.33
C ASP A 77 10.10 -7.36 5.11
N LEU A 78 9.24 -6.48 4.59
CA LEU A 78 9.59 -5.60 3.47
C LEU A 78 10.75 -4.66 3.82
N PHE A 79 10.70 -3.99 4.98
CA PHE A 79 11.79 -3.10 5.40
C PHE A 79 13.08 -3.85 5.72
N ALA A 80 13.00 -5.03 6.36
CA ALA A 80 14.16 -5.87 6.58
C ALA A 80 14.82 -6.34 5.27
N TRP A 81 14.03 -6.54 4.21
CA TRP A 81 14.56 -6.77 2.87
C TRP A 81 15.19 -5.51 2.30
N ALA A 82 14.54 -4.35 2.36
CA ALA A 82 15.05 -3.10 1.83
C ALA A 82 16.39 -2.71 2.47
N ASP A 83 16.52 -2.84 3.79
CA ASP A 83 17.76 -2.58 4.53
C ASP A 83 18.93 -3.45 4.05
N ARG A 84 18.69 -4.70 3.67
CA ARG A 84 19.72 -5.58 3.11
C ARG A 84 20.10 -5.22 1.68
N MET A 85 19.13 -4.73 0.90
CA MET A 85 19.30 -4.42 -0.52
C MET A 85 19.84 -3.00 -0.78
N VAL A 86 19.91 -2.13 0.22
CA VAL A 86 20.32 -0.72 0.06
C VAL A 86 21.72 -0.58 -0.53
N PHE A 87 22.62 -1.54 -0.31
CA PHE A 87 23.98 -1.53 -0.90
C PHE A 87 23.96 -1.77 -2.41
N GLU A 88 23.00 -2.54 -2.90
CA GLU A 88 22.84 -2.84 -4.34
C GLU A 88 21.89 -1.84 -5.01
N LEU A 89 20.91 -1.36 -4.26
CA LEU A 89 19.87 -0.41 -4.70
C LEU A 89 19.81 0.77 -3.71
N PRO A 90 20.71 1.75 -3.81
CA PRO A 90 20.79 2.87 -2.87
C PRO A 90 19.50 3.69 -2.76
N GLU A 91 18.66 3.66 -3.79
CA GLU A 91 17.36 4.34 -3.80
C GLU A 91 16.42 3.82 -2.71
N LEU A 92 16.63 2.61 -2.19
CA LEU A 92 15.83 2.05 -1.09
C LEU A 92 16.03 2.79 0.24
N ASP A 93 17.09 3.57 0.39
CA ASP A 93 17.26 4.48 1.53
C ASP A 93 16.18 5.58 1.58
N LEU A 94 15.53 5.85 0.45
CA LEU A 94 14.40 6.78 0.34
C LEU A 94 13.03 6.10 0.49
N LEU A 95 13.00 4.80 0.82
CA LEU A 95 11.76 4.11 1.15
C LEU A 95 11.42 4.33 2.62
N PHE A 96 10.24 4.84 2.90
CA PHE A 96 9.77 5.04 4.27
C PHE A 96 8.29 4.72 4.43
N ALA A 97 7.90 4.46 5.68
CA ALA A 97 6.51 4.24 6.04
C ALA A 97 5.84 5.56 6.45
N THR A 98 4.60 5.75 6.03
CA THR A 98 3.73 6.81 6.56
C THR A 98 3.06 6.31 7.85
N ILE A 99 2.91 7.20 8.85
CA ILE A 99 2.24 6.84 10.09
C ILE A 99 0.73 6.82 9.83
N ASN A 100 0.24 5.67 9.36
CA ASN A 100 -1.18 5.41 9.21
C ASN A 100 -1.65 4.49 10.33
N GLY A 101 -2.78 4.83 10.96
CA GLY A 101 -3.43 3.93 11.90
C GLY A 101 -2.71 3.72 13.24
N ALA A 102 -1.84 4.65 13.66
CA ALA A 102 -1.31 4.60 15.02
C ALA A 102 -2.46 4.39 15.99
N LYS A 103 -2.39 3.33 16.82
CA LYS A 103 -3.40 3.04 17.84
C LYS A 103 -3.46 4.19 18.84
N MET A 104 -4.29 5.19 18.53
CA MET A 104 -4.50 6.32 19.42
C MET A 104 -5.25 5.89 20.64
N PRO A 105 -4.89 6.38 21.85
CA PRO A 105 -5.70 6.14 23.02
C PRO A 105 -7.10 6.75 22.82
N TYR A 106 -8.12 5.93 23.01
CA TYR A 106 -9.51 6.35 22.93
C TYR A 106 -10.12 6.41 24.32
N GLY A 107 -10.73 7.56 24.65
CA GLY A 107 -11.63 7.72 25.78
C GLY A 107 -13.10 7.63 25.35
N LYS A 108 -14.01 7.64 26.34
CA LYS A 108 -15.44 7.86 26.10
C LYS A 108 -15.80 9.27 26.57
N ASN A 109 -16.55 10.00 25.74
CA ASN A 109 -17.12 11.28 26.15
C ASN A 109 -18.30 11.08 27.10
N LYS A 110 -18.88 12.18 27.65
CA LYS A 110 -20.04 12.15 28.54
C LYS A 110 -21.27 11.44 27.94
N ASN A 111 -21.34 11.35 26.62
CA ASN A 111 -22.41 10.68 25.87
C ASN A 111 -22.06 9.23 25.47
N GLY A 112 -20.99 8.64 26.04
CA GLY A 112 -20.56 7.27 25.75
C GLY A 112 -19.86 7.08 24.39
N GLN A 113 -19.74 8.12 23.57
CA GLN A 113 -19.08 8.05 22.25
C GLN A 113 -17.56 7.95 22.42
N ARG A 114 -16.94 7.07 21.62
CA ARG A 114 -15.48 6.93 21.58
C ARG A 114 -14.87 8.17 20.92
N PHE A 115 -13.89 8.78 21.57
CA PHE A 115 -13.13 9.89 21.01
C PHE A 115 -11.67 9.81 21.41
N SER A 116 -10.79 10.38 20.59
CA SER A 116 -9.37 10.54 20.91
C SER A 116 -8.98 11.99 20.69
N LYS A 117 -8.56 12.66 21.79
CA LYS A 117 -8.00 14.03 21.72
C LYS A 117 -6.76 14.05 20.84
N GLU A 118 -5.92 13.01 20.93
CA GLU A 118 -4.69 12.91 20.17
C GLU A 118 -4.96 12.75 18.66
N ALA A 119 -5.92 11.89 18.30
CA ALA A 119 -6.34 11.79 16.88
C ALA A 119 -6.87 13.13 16.34
N GLY A 120 -7.60 13.89 17.17
CA GLY A 120 -8.06 15.23 16.80
C GLY A 120 -6.93 16.22 16.60
N ARG A 121 -5.89 16.19 17.45
CA ARG A 121 -4.68 17.02 17.32
C ARG A 121 -3.90 16.67 16.05
N GLN A 122 -3.69 15.38 15.80
CA GLN A 122 -2.94 14.93 14.62
C GLN A 122 -3.67 15.27 13.32
N LYS A 123 -5.01 15.14 13.28
CA LYS A 123 -5.81 15.60 12.13
C LYS A 123 -5.66 17.10 11.88
N LYS A 124 -5.65 17.92 12.93
CA LYS A 124 -5.37 19.36 12.82
C LYS A 124 -3.94 19.65 12.35
N ALA A 125 -2.98 18.80 12.73
CA ALA A 125 -1.59 18.87 12.28
C ALA A 125 -1.38 18.33 10.87
N GLY A 126 -2.44 17.87 10.18
CA GLY A 126 -2.35 17.46 8.78
C GLY A 126 -2.43 15.96 8.53
N LEU A 127 -2.59 15.12 9.55
CA LEU A 127 -2.79 13.69 9.37
C LEU A 127 -4.02 13.45 8.47
N LYS A 128 -3.83 12.68 7.42
CA LYS A 128 -4.88 12.29 6.47
C LYS A 128 -5.16 10.80 6.58
N ASN A 129 -6.44 10.42 6.59
CA ASN A 129 -6.82 9.02 6.53
C ASN A 129 -6.66 8.48 5.10
N GLY A 130 -6.29 7.22 4.99
CA GLY A 130 -6.25 6.50 3.71
C GLY A 130 -5.05 6.84 2.81
N ILE A 131 -4.09 7.64 3.28
CA ILE A 131 -2.82 7.84 2.57
C ILE A 131 -2.07 6.50 2.52
N PRO A 132 -1.41 6.12 1.41
CA PRO A 132 -0.67 4.87 1.30
C PRO A 132 0.36 4.65 2.42
N ASP A 133 0.55 3.39 2.82
CA ASP A 133 1.41 3.02 3.94
C ASP A 133 2.89 3.30 3.69
N LEU A 134 3.34 3.21 2.43
CA LEU A 134 4.74 3.30 2.05
C LEU A 134 4.94 4.31 0.93
N SER A 135 6.08 4.99 0.96
CA SER A 135 6.49 5.96 -0.07
C SER A 135 7.95 5.76 -0.43
N LEU A 136 8.23 5.66 -1.73
CA LEU A 136 9.56 5.69 -2.32
C LEU A 136 9.66 6.95 -3.18
N LEU A 137 10.35 7.97 -2.67
CA LEU A 137 10.44 9.29 -3.31
C LEU A 137 11.59 9.36 -4.32
N VAL A 138 11.58 8.46 -5.27
CA VAL A 138 12.54 8.41 -6.38
C VAL A 138 11.77 8.54 -7.67
N ALA A 139 12.08 9.55 -8.49
CA ALA A 139 11.50 9.66 -9.82
C ALA A 139 12.09 8.59 -10.74
N ARG A 140 11.26 7.82 -11.38
CA ARG A 140 11.67 6.78 -12.35
C ARG A 140 10.67 6.73 -13.51
N ARG A 141 11.20 6.56 -14.72
CA ARG A 141 10.40 6.58 -15.95
C ARG A 141 9.56 7.86 -16.00
N ASP A 142 8.24 7.75 -16.14
CA ASP A 142 7.32 8.90 -16.21
C ASP A 142 6.63 9.20 -14.86
N TYR A 143 7.12 8.60 -13.75
CA TYR A 143 6.52 8.78 -12.43
C TYR A 143 7.39 9.62 -11.50
N HIS A 144 6.74 10.44 -10.69
CA HIS A 144 7.38 11.28 -9.68
C HIS A 144 7.84 10.50 -8.45
N GLY A 145 7.29 9.32 -8.20
CA GLY A 145 7.58 8.45 -7.08
C GLY A 145 6.64 7.26 -7.09
N LEU A 146 6.93 6.27 -6.22
CA LEU A 146 6.10 5.09 -5.99
C LEU A 146 5.47 5.17 -4.59
N LEU A 147 4.15 4.95 -4.52
CA LEU A 147 3.42 4.82 -3.27
C LEU A 147 2.72 3.47 -3.22
N ILE A 148 2.80 2.80 -2.08
CA ILE A 148 2.26 1.45 -1.91
C ILE A 148 1.32 1.44 -0.71
N GLU A 149 0.09 1.03 -0.94
CA GLU A 149 -0.84 0.59 0.11
C GLU A 149 -0.59 -0.90 0.34
N LEU A 150 -0.07 -1.25 1.53
CA LEU A 150 0.29 -2.63 1.84
C LEU A 150 -0.86 -3.34 2.55
N LYS A 151 -1.21 -4.50 2.05
CA LYS A 151 -2.24 -5.38 2.61
C LYS A 151 -1.66 -6.74 2.95
N ARG A 152 -2.36 -7.51 3.78
CA ARG A 152 -1.99 -8.90 4.06
C ARG A 152 -1.96 -9.71 2.76
N ALA A 153 -1.02 -10.64 2.62
CA ALA A 153 -0.91 -11.51 1.44
C ALA A 153 -2.22 -12.23 1.11
N LYS A 154 -2.96 -12.67 2.14
CA LYS A 154 -4.27 -13.31 1.97
C LYS A 154 -5.36 -12.25 1.74
N LYS A 155 -5.72 -12.00 0.48
CA LYS A 155 -6.71 -10.99 0.06
C LYS A 155 -8.04 -11.07 0.81
N SER A 156 -8.53 -12.27 1.13
CA SER A 156 -9.79 -12.48 1.86
C SER A 156 -9.77 -11.95 3.32
N LEU A 157 -8.59 -11.60 3.85
CA LEU A 157 -8.41 -11.02 5.18
C LEU A 157 -8.11 -9.52 5.14
N SER A 158 -8.18 -8.90 3.96
CA SER A 158 -7.82 -7.50 3.73
C SER A 158 -8.98 -6.75 3.10
N VAL A 159 -9.20 -5.53 3.58
CA VAL A 159 -10.21 -4.63 3.03
C VAL A 159 -9.49 -3.34 2.62
N VAL A 160 -9.81 -2.84 1.44
CA VAL A 160 -9.36 -1.52 0.98
C VAL A 160 -10.50 -0.55 1.16
N SER A 161 -10.29 0.50 1.94
CA SER A 161 -11.31 1.52 2.19
C SER A 161 -11.50 2.44 0.99
N ASP A 162 -12.63 3.13 0.94
CA ASP A 162 -12.90 4.09 -0.14
C ASP A 162 -11.95 5.29 -0.07
N GLU A 163 -11.51 5.69 1.13
CA GLU A 163 -10.50 6.74 1.29
C GLU A 163 -9.15 6.31 0.68
N GLN A 164 -8.74 5.05 0.87
CA GLN A 164 -7.52 4.50 0.27
C GLN A 164 -7.60 4.50 -1.25
N LYS A 165 -8.71 4.05 -1.83
CA LYS A 165 -8.95 4.09 -3.28
C LYS A 165 -8.86 5.52 -3.82
N GLN A 166 -9.53 6.47 -3.18
CA GLN A 166 -9.48 7.89 -3.56
C GLN A 166 -8.06 8.46 -3.51
N TRP A 167 -7.22 8.05 -2.55
CA TRP A 167 -5.83 8.47 -2.50
C TRP A 167 -5.03 7.91 -3.67
N ILE A 168 -5.19 6.62 -3.99
CA ILE A 168 -4.55 5.99 -5.15
C ILE A 168 -4.91 6.76 -6.44
N GLU A 169 -6.20 7.01 -6.68
CA GLU A 169 -6.67 7.77 -7.84
C GLU A 169 -6.07 9.17 -7.92
N LYS A 170 -6.10 9.93 -6.81
CA LYS A 170 -5.55 11.29 -6.73
C LYS A 170 -4.05 11.33 -7.01
N LEU A 171 -3.30 10.37 -6.47
CA LEU A 171 -1.85 10.28 -6.66
C LEU A 171 -1.50 9.89 -8.10
N THR A 172 -2.21 8.90 -8.66
CA THR A 172 -2.05 8.49 -10.05
C THR A 172 -2.34 9.64 -11.02
N ALA A 173 -3.41 10.41 -10.79
CA ALA A 173 -3.74 11.58 -11.58
C ALA A 173 -2.67 12.70 -11.49
N ARG A 174 -1.76 12.62 -10.52
CA ARG A 174 -0.66 13.58 -10.31
C ARG A 174 0.70 13.03 -10.72
N GLY A 175 0.74 11.92 -11.46
CA GLY A 175 1.96 11.35 -12.02
C GLY A 175 2.77 10.50 -11.05
N TYR A 176 2.18 10.02 -9.96
CA TYR A 176 2.78 9.01 -9.11
C TYR A 176 2.35 7.61 -9.54
N LEU A 177 3.21 6.62 -9.35
CA LEU A 177 2.78 5.22 -9.39
C LEU A 177 2.23 4.88 -8.00
N ALA A 178 0.91 4.82 -7.87
CA ALA A 178 0.25 4.46 -6.62
C ALA A 178 -0.48 3.13 -6.79
N VAL A 179 -0.13 2.14 -5.96
CA VAL A 179 -0.59 0.76 -6.09
C VAL A 179 -0.96 0.14 -4.74
N ILE A 180 -1.73 -0.93 -4.79
CA ILE A 180 -2.03 -1.78 -3.63
C ILE A 180 -1.26 -3.08 -3.81
N CYS A 181 -0.51 -3.49 -2.80
CA CYS A 181 0.25 -4.73 -2.79
C CYS A 181 -0.26 -5.68 -1.69
N TYR A 182 -0.41 -6.94 -2.03
CA TYR A 182 -0.84 -7.97 -1.10
C TYR A 182 0.36 -8.82 -0.66
N GLY A 183 0.88 -8.49 0.52
CA GLY A 183 2.08 -9.08 1.10
C GLY A 183 3.38 -8.40 0.68
N ALA A 184 4.42 -8.67 1.47
CA ALA A 184 5.75 -8.11 1.24
C ALA A 184 6.33 -8.53 -0.11
N GLU A 185 6.09 -9.77 -0.55
CA GLU A 185 6.65 -10.30 -1.81
C GLU A 185 6.12 -9.58 -3.05
N GLU A 186 4.82 -9.22 -3.07
CA GLU A 186 4.27 -8.42 -4.17
C GLU A 186 4.85 -7.00 -4.15
N ALA A 187 4.99 -6.40 -2.97
CA ALA A 187 5.58 -5.07 -2.82
C ALA A 187 7.06 -5.05 -3.27
N LYS A 188 7.87 -6.06 -2.90
CA LYS A 188 9.27 -6.21 -3.36
C LYS A 188 9.36 -6.25 -4.88
N LYS A 189 8.52 -7.06 -5.54
CA LYS A 189 8.48 -7.14 -7.02
C LYS A 189 8.12 -5.80 -7.65
N VAL A 190 7.14 -5.10 -7.12
CA VAL A 190 6.74 -3.78 -7.62
C VAL A 190 7.88 -2.78 -7.48
N ILE A 191 8.59 -2.77 -6.35
CA ILE A 191 9.74 -1.89 -6.11
C ILE A 191 10.88 -2.20 -7.09
N LEU A 192 11.26 -3.47 -7.23
CA LEU A 192 12.31 -3.89 -8.16
C LEU A 192 11.98 -3.51 -9.59
N ASN A 193 10.77 -3.80 -10.05
CA ASN A 193 10.31 -3.40 -11.39
C ASN A 193 10.33 -1.88 -11.56
N TYR A 194 9.87 -1.12 -10.54
CA TYR A 194 9.89 0.34 -10.56
C TYR A 194 11.30 0.90 -10.71
N LEU A 195 12.26 0.36 -9.98
CA LEU A 195 13.66 0.76 -10.04
C LEU A 195 14.39 0.25 -11.29
N GLY A 196 13.86 -0.77 -11.98
CA GLY A 196 14.48 -1.41 -13.13
C GLY A 196 15.58 -2.39 -12.76
N ALA A 197 15.42 -3.06 -11.63
CA ALA A 197 16.38 -3.99 -11.03
C ALA A 197 15.89 -5.47 -11.09
N GLU A 198 15.17 -5.86 -12.13
CA GLU A 198 14.74 -7.25 -12.38
C GLU A 198 15.87 -8.09 -12.98
#